data_f3ceb89b12342dae3471ae0001a2fff4
#
_entry.id   f3ceb89b12342dae3471ae0001a2fff4
#
_cell.length_a   1.000
_cell.length_b   1.000
_cell.length_c   1.000
_cell.angle_alpha   90.00
_cell.angle_beta   90.00
_cell.angle_gamma   90.00
#
_symmetry.space_group_name_H-M   'P 1'
#
loop_
_entity.id
_entity.type
_entity.pdbx_description
1 polymer ?
#
loop_
_entity_poly.entity_id
_entity_poly.type
_entity_poly.pdbx_seq_one_letter_code
_entity_poly.pdbx_strand_id
1 'polypeptide(L)'
;AYRIKKEQEAASKNKDKVSVEEAVEQFGLTKKESDILDLLVKGYSNKEICDKMVISSNTVKKHILNIYRKLNIKNRVQLLCMVKEP
;
A
#
# COMPACT_ATOMS: atom_id res chain seq x y z
N ALA A 1 -6.54 -30.08 4.05
CA ALA A 1 -6.30 -29.49 4.19
C ALA A 1 -6.04 -28.42 3.96
N TYR A 2 -6.10 -28.08 3.64
CA TYR A 2 -5.77 -27.13 3.52
C TYR A 2 -6.34 -26.44 3.93
N ARG A 3 -6.93 -26.35 4.53
CA ARG A 3 -7.24 -25.59 4.91
C ARG A 3 -7.45 -25.44 5.99
N ILE A 4 -8.12 -26.27 6.95
CA ILE A 4 -8.07 -26.05 7.88
C ILE A 4 -7.23 -25.45 8.63
N LYS A 5 -6.52 -25.29 8.89
CA LYS A 5 -5.56 -24.47 9.44
C LYS A 5 -5.67 -23.07 8.99
N LYS A 6 -6.85 -22.62 8.73
CA LYS A 6 -7.09 -21.29 8.17
C LYS A 6 -6.76 -20.16 9.11
N GLU A 7 -7.04 -20.35 10.38
CA GLU A 7 -6.72 -19.29 11.30
C GLU A 7 -5.25 -19.04 11.36
N GLN A 8 -4.50 -20.08 11.37
CA GLN A 8 -3.06 -19.94 11.39
C GLN A 8 -2.57 -19.29 10.15
N GLU A 9 -3.17 -19.66 9.04
CA GLU A 9 -2.78 -19.05 7.79
C GLU A 9 -3.03 -17.58 7.78
N ALA A 10 -4.16 -17.15 8.35
CA ALA A 10 -4.45 -15.74 8.41
C ALA A 10 -3.41 -15.01 9.23
N ALA A 11 -3.02 -15.58 10.34
CA ALA A 11 -1.98 -14.98 11.17
C ALA A 11 -0.66 -14.92 10.41
N SER A 12 -0.35 -15.98 9.68
CA SER A 12 0.87 -16.01 8.87
C SER A 12 0.85 -14.94 7.81
N LYS A 13 -0.29 -14.76 7.17
CA LYS A 13 -0.39 -13.72 6.14
C LYS A 13 -0.12 -12.36 6.72
N ASN A 14 -0.64 -12.08 7.90
CA ASN A 14 -0.40 -10.80 8.55
C ASN A 14 1.08 -10.60 8.85
N LYS A 15 1.76 -11.67 9.23
CA LYS A 15 3.18 -11.60 9.47
C LYS A 15 3.97 -11.34 8.19
N ASP A 16 3.46 -11.85 7.08
CA ASP A 16 4.14 -11.71 5.80
C ASP A 16 3.98 -10.33 5.20
N LYS A 17 3.02 -9.56 5.70
CA LYS A 17 2.81 -8.21 5.20
C LYS A 17 3.54 -7.21 6.07
N VAL A 18 3.99 -6.12 5.45
CA VAL A 18 4.65 -5.05 6.18
C VAL A 18 3.64 -3.94 6.46
N SER A 19 3.87 -3.19 7.52
CA SER A 19 3.05 -2.02 7.81
C SER A 19 3.46 -0.88 6.89
N VAL A 20 2.62 0.17 6.85
CA VAL A 20 2.96 1.36 6.07
C VAL A 20 4.28 1.95 6.55
N GLU A 21 4.48 2.03 7.85
CA GLU A 21 5.72 2.58 8.40
C GLU A 21 6.93 1.76 8.00
N GLU A 22 6.79 0.44 8.05
CA GLU A 22 7.88 -0.44 7.65
C GLU A 22 8.20 -0.27 6.17
N ALA A 23 7.17 -0.14 5.35
CA ALA A 23 7.38 0.06 3.92
C ALA A 23 8.09 1.37 3.64
N VAL A 24 7.72 2.42 4.36
CA VAL A 24 8.36 3.73 4.20
C VAL A 24 9.85 3.63 4.50
N GLU A 25 10.20 2.98 5.59
CA GLU A 25 11.61 2.83 5.97
C GLU A 25 12.36 1.93 5.01
N GLN A 26 11.75 0.79 4.71
CA GLN A 26 12.44 -0.24 3.94
C GLN A 26 12.67 0.17 2.49
N PHE A 27 11.72 0.88 1.91
CA PHE A 27 11.78 1.22 0.48
C PHE A 27 12.06 2.69 0.23
N GLY A 28 12.27 3.48 1.27
CA GLY A 28 12.68 4.88 1.11
C GLY A 28 11.59 5.77 0.56
N LEU A 29 10.37 5.64 1.04
CA LEU A 29 9.27 6.48 0.57
C LEU A 29 9.35 7.87 1.19
N THR A 30 8.96 8.88 0.39
CA THR A 30 8.89 10.25 0.89
C THR A 30 7.64 10.43 1.74
N LYS A 31 7.53 11.57 2.42
CA LYS A 31 6.36 11.88 3.22
C LYS A 31 5.08 11.84 2.39
N LYS A 32 5.11 12.45 1.21
CA LYS A 32 3.94 12.44 0.33
C LYS A 32 3.59 11.03 -0.12
N GLU A 33 4.60 10.24 -0.44
CA GLU A 33 4.37 8.86 -0.85
C GLU A 33 3.82 8.05 0.29
N SER A 34 4.31 8.30 1.50
CA SER A 34 3.81 7.62 2.68
C SER A 34 2.32 7.92 2.91
N ASP A 35 1.95 9.18 2.80
CA ASP A 35 0.56 9.59 2.98
C ASP A 35 -0.34 8.93 1.93
N ILE A 36 0.10 8.91 0.68
CA ILE A 36 -0.67 8.30 -0.39
C ILE A 36 -0.74 6.79 -0.23
N LEU A 37 0.35 6.17 0.18
CA LEU A 37 0.35 4.72 0.42
C LEU A 37 -0.68 4.35 1.49
N ASP A 38 -0.73 5.13 2.55
CA ASP A 38 -1.70 4.91 3.62
C ASP A 38 -3.13 4.92 3.07
N LEU A 39 -3.45 5.89 2.22
CA LEU A 39 -4.78 6.00 1.63
C LEU A 39 -5.05 4.86 0.65
N LEU A 40 -4.03 4.44 -0.10
CA LEU A 40 -4.18 3.33 -1.03
C LEU A 40 -4.55 2.04 -0.30
N VAL A 41 -3.85 1.73 0.79
CA VAL A 41 -4.12 0.49 1.50
C VAL A 41 -5.46 0.54 2.23
N LYS A 42 -5.95 1.72 2.53
CA LYS A 42 -7.28 1.88 3.12
C LYS A 42 -8.41 1.75 2.10
N GLY A 43 -8.07 1.69 0.82
CA GLY A 43 -9.07 1.48 -0.21
C GLY A 43 -9.55 2.72 -0.92
N TYR A 44 -8.90 3.85 -0.73
CA TYR A 44 -9.31 5.09 -1.37
C TYR A 44 -9.00 5.04 -2.86
N SER A 45 -9.91 5.58 -3.66
CA SER A 45 -9.68 5.71 -5.10
C SER A 45 -8.74 6.88 -5.38
N ASN A 46 -8.23 6.93 -6.61
CA ASN A 46 -7.36 8.04 -7.00
C ASN A 46 -8.06 9.38 -6.81
N LYS A 47 -9.33 9.45 -7.16
CA LYS A 47 -10.08 10.69 -7.00
C LYS A 47 -10.19 11.09 -5.54
N GLU A 48 -10.48 10.12 -4.70
CA GLU A 48 -10.58 10.38 -3.26
C GLU A 48 -9.24 10.83 -2.69
N ILE A 49 -8.15 10.26 -3.18
CA ILE A 49 -6.83 10.66 -2.75
C ILE A 49 -6.54 12.11 -3.18
N CYS A 50 -6.91 12.46 -4.41
CA CYS A 50 -6.77 13.83 -4.89
C CYS A 50 -7.47 14.81 -3.94
N ASP A 51 -8.69 14.47 -3.55
CA ASP A 51 -9.47 15.34 -2.70
C ASP A 51 -8.85 15.46 -1.31
N LYS A 52 -8.40 14.35 -0.76
CA LYS A 52 -7.83 14.34 0.58
C LYS A 52 -6.48 15.05 0.65
N MET A 53 -5.67 14.86 -0.38
CA MET A 53 -4.33 15.45 -0.41
C MET A 53 -4.34 16.85 -1.01
N VAL A 54 -5.44 17.26 -1.59
CA VAL A 54 -5.60 18.56 -2.26
C VAL A 54 -4.52 18.75 -3.33
N ILE A 55 -4.39 17.74 -4.19
CA ILE A 55 -3.43 17.77 -5.29
C ILE A 55 -4.12 17.27 -6.55
N SER A 56 -3.49 17.50 -7.70
CA SER A 56 -4.08 17.13 -8.96
C SER A 56 -4.01 15.63 -9.19
N SER A 57 -4.87 15.16 -10.06
CA SER A 57 -4.92 13.77 -10.46
C SER A 57 -3.59 13.30 -11.05
N ASN A 58 -2.96 14.14 -11.87
CA ASN A 58 -1.67 13.81 -12.45
C ASN A 58 -0.59 13.65 -11.39
N THR A 59 -0.63 14.49 -10.37
CA THR A 59 0.33 14.40 -9.26
C THR A 59 0.13 13.12 -8.49
N VAL A 60 -1.13 12.74 -8.22
CA VAL A 60 -1.42 11.48 -7.53
C VAL A 60 -0.90 10.30 -8.33
N LYS A 61 -1.18 10.29 -9.63
CA LYS A 61 -0.71 9.18 -10.48
C LYS A 61 0.80 9.07 -10.47
N LYS A 62 1.48 10.19 -10.48
CA LYS A 62 2.93 10.20 -10.46
C LYS A 62 3.46 9.62 -9.16
N HIS A 63 2.88 10.03 -8.04
CA HIS A 63 3.29 9.49 -6.75
C HIS A 63 3.03 8.00 -6.66
N ILE A 64 1.88 7.56 -7.16
CA ILE A 64 1.54 6.13 -7.12
C ILE A 64 2.52 5.33 -7.96
N LEU A 65 2.87 5.85 -9.14
CA LEU A 65 3.85 5.19 -9.99
C LEU A 65 5.19 5.06 -9.29
N ASN A 66 5.62 6.10 -8.61
CA ASN A 66 6.88 6.07 -7.87
C ASN A 66 6.82 5.05 -6.72
N ILE A 67 5.69 5.00 -6.02
CA ILE A 67 5.51 4.01 -4.95
C ILE A 67 5.63 2.60 -5.53
N TYR A 68 4.94 2.34 -6.62
CA TYR A 68 4.98 1.02 -7.23
C TYR A 68 6.39 0.64 -7.66
N ARG A 69 7.14 1.60 -8.19
CA ARG A 69 8.53 1.35 -8.58
C ARG A 69 9.38 1.02 -7.38
N LYS A 70 9.24 1.78 -6.31
CA LYS A 70 10.06 1.59 -5.12
C LYS A 70 9.76 0.26 -4.45
N LEU A 71 8.49 -0.14 -4.47
CA LEU A 71 8.07 -1.42 -3.89
C LEU A 71 8.27 -2.58 -4.86
N ASN A 72 8.62 -2.28 -6.10
CA ASN A 72 8.82 -3.30 -7.15
C ASN A 72 7.55 -4.08 -7.41
N ILE A 73 6.43 -3.38 -7.53
CA ILE A 73 5.13 -3.97 -7.82
C ILE A 73 4.54 -3.27 -9.03
N LYS A 74 3.50 -3.87 -9.60
CA LYS A 74 2.94 -3.38 -10.86
C LYS A 74 1.53 -2.86 -10.75
N ASN A 75 0.80 -3.24 -9.72
CA ASN A 75 -0.59 -2.82 -9.60
C ASN A 75 -1.02 -2.82 -8.15
N ARG A 76 -2.25 -2.36 -7.95
CA ARG A 76 -2.80 -2.19 -6.61
C ARG A 76 -3.02 -3.51 -5.88
N VAL A 77 -3.36 -4.55 -6.65
CA VAL A 77 -3.56 -5.87 -6.05
C VAL A 77 -2.28 -6.33 -5.37
N GLN A 78 -1.15 -6.17 -6.07
CA GLN A 78 0.14 -6.55 -5.50
C GLN A 78 0.46 -5.72 -4.27
N LEU A 79 0.09 -4.43 -4.29
CA LEU A 79 0.28 -3.57 -3.15
C LEU A 79 -0.47 -4.09 -1.94
N LEU A 80 -1.74 -4.43 -2.12
CA LEU A 80 -2.57 -4.91 -1.02
C LEU A 80 -2.12 -6.25 -0.48
N CYS A 81 -1.44 -7.05 -1.29
CA CYS A 81 -0.86 -8.30 -0.84
C CYS A 81 0.41 -8.08 -0.02
N MET A 82 1.07 -6.96 -0.21
CA MET A 82 2.37 -6.70 0.37
C MET A 82 2.31 -5.85 1.63
N VAL A 83 1.38 -4.90 1.67
CA VAL A 83 1.28 -3.93 2.76
C VAL A 83 -0.06 -4.11 3.46
N LYS A 84 -0.02 -4.23 4.79
CA LYS A 84 -1.25 -4.41 5.55
C LYS A 84 -1.85 -3.06 5.92
N GLU A 85 -3.15 -3.07 6.17
CA GLU A 85 -3.85 -1.86 6.59
C GLU A 85 -3.36 -1.42 7.96
N PRO A 86 -3.29 -0.10 8.17
CA PRO A 86 -2.88 0.43 9.48
C PRO A 86 -3.89 0.14 10.57
#